data_6cb23d825da672f3ca20668febd11791
#
_entry.id   6cb23d825da672f3ca20668febd11791
#
_cell.length_a   1.000
_cell.length_b   1.000
_cell.length_c   1.000
_cell.angle_alpha   90.00
_cell.angle_beta   90.00
_cell.angle_gamma   90.00
#
_symmetry.space_group_name_H-M   'P 1'
#
loop_
_entity.id
_entity.type
_entity.pdbx_description
1 polymer ?
#
loop_
_entity_poly.entity_id
_entity_poly.type
_entity_poly.pdbx_seq_one_letter_code
_entity_poly.pdbx_strand_id
1 'polypeptide(L)'
;MKKIFLILIAIIFTTNVNAHDTKKINFDLKKNCSKKRSALNWVSKYKLTKGGELIKFQSYTGFDQRTVLIGGHKNNPIEITGYLQLPKGSDKVPIVIWTHSSGGPGEYAWNDFVYHGTQNLLNTGIGVMYVDNFCQRGAKQTWRDQSKVPLINGAIDAIMAYKLLQSHPRSNGKFGTTGHSRGGNNSL
;
A
#
# COMPACT_ATOMS: atom_id res chain seq x y z
N MET A 1 43.31 22.14 -45.18
CA MET A 1 42.21 21.38 -44.52
C MET A 1 42.01 21.94 -43.14
N LYS A 2 40.98 22.77 -42.94
CA LYS A 2 40.66 23.37 -41.63
C LYS A 2 39.71 22.44 -40.87
N LYS A 3 40.16 21.92 -39.72
CA LYS A 3 39.33 21.12 -38.82
C LYS A 3 38.42 22.07 -38.03
N ILE A 4 37.13 22.00 -38.28
CA ILE A 4 36.10 22.70 -37.51
C ILE A 4 35.83 21.87 -36.23
N PHE A 5 36.21 22.42 -35.08
CA PHE A 5 35.84 21.87 -33.79
C PHE A 5 34.41 22.35 -33.43
N LEU A 6 33.44 21.45 -33.47
CA LEU A 6 32.10 21.71 -32.94
C LEU A 6 32.16 21.58 -31.43
N ILE A 7 32.08 22.69 -30.71
CA ILE A 7 31.90 22.72 -29.26
C ILE A 7 30.38 22.59 -29.02
N LEU A 8 29.96 21.42 -28.54
CA LEU A 8 28.61 21.21 -28.04
C LEU A 8 28.51 21.82 -26.64
N ILE A 9 27.90 23.02 -26.53
CA ILE A 9 27.58 23.62 -25.23
C ILE A 9 26.29 22.92 -24.74
N ALA A 10 26.46 21.97 -23.84
CA ALA A 10 25.34 21.42 -23.07
C ALA A 10 24.88 22.49 -22.06
N ILE A 11 23.81 23.20 -22.39
CA ILE A 11 23.13 24.08 -21.43
C ILE A 11 22.38 23.20 -20.45
N ILE A 12 23.00 22.95 -19.29
CA ILE A 12 22.32 22.31 -18.15
C ILE A 12 21.38 23.35 -17.57
N PHE A 13 20.11 23.28 -17.95
CA PHE A 13 19.06 23.96 -17.23
C PHE A 13 18.91 23.30 -15.86
N THR A 14 19.63 23.79 -14.86
CA THR A 14 19.28 23.55 -13.46
C THR A 14 18.01 24.34 -13.16
N THR A 15 16.87 23.77 -13.50
CA THR A 15 15.62 24.27 -12.93
C THR A 15 15.68 23.95 -11.44
N ASN A 16 15.92 24.96 -10.61
CA ASN A 16 15.59 24.92 -9.20
C ASN A 16 14.07 24.66 -9.11
N VAL A 17 13.69 23.41 -9.10
CA VAL A 17 12.35 23.01 -8.72
C VAL A 17 12.28 23.29 -7.23
N ASN A 18 11.78 24.46 -6.87
CA ASN A 18 11.36 24.73 -5.49
C ASN A 18 10.50 23.53 -5.09
N ALA A 19 11.03 22.73 -4.17
CA ALA A 19 10.25 21.68 -3.54
C ALA A 19 9.00 22.37 -3.01
N HIS A 20 7.86 22.03 -3.59
CA HIS A 20 6.58 22.49 -3.10
C HIS A 20 6.57 22.23 -1.60
N ASP A 21 6.35 23.30 -0.84
CA ASP A 21 6.36 23.29 0.62
C ASP A 21 5.49 22.11 1.09
N THR A 22 6.15 21.00 1.39
CA THR A 22 5.46 19.78 1.88
C THR A 22 5.08 20.13 3.31
N LYS A 23 3.94 20.80 3.49
CA LYS A 23 3.34 20.94 4.82
C LYS A 23 3.37 19.55 5.44
N LYS A 24 4.23 19.39 6.46
CA LYS A 24 4.20 18.20 7.31
C LYS A 24 2.78 18.10 7.83
N ILE A 25 1.99 17.22 7.22
CA ILE A 25 0.68 16.92 7.74
C ILE A 25 0.97 16.22 9.06
N ASN A 26 0.76 16.92 10.15
CA ASN A 26 0.98 16.40 11.49
C ASN A 26 -0.15 15.40 11.78
N PHE A 27 0.03 14.16 11.32
CA PHE A 27 -0.89 13.08 11.62
C PHE A 27 -0.67 12.67 13.08
N ASP A 28 -1.60 13.01 13.93
CA ASP A 28 -1.65 12.47 15.29
C ASP A 28 -2.01 10.98 15.23
N LEU A 29 -0.99 10.15 15.04
CA LEU A 29 -1.11 8.69 14.90
C LEU A 29 -1.80 8.04 16.11
N LYS A 30 -1.62 8.57 17.33
CA LYS A 30 -2.26 8.04 18.53
C LYS A 30 -3.77 8.25 18.55
N LYS A 31 -4.25 9.33 17.93
CA LYS A 31 -5.66 9.71 17.91
C LYS A 31 -6.44 9.02 16.80
N ASN A 32 -5.81 8.74 15.67
CA ASN A 32 -6.47 8.34 14.43
C ASN A 32 -6.50 6.84 14.18
N CYS A 33 -5.51 6.09 14.68
CA CYS A 33 -5.47 4.62 14.59
C CYS A 33 -5.63 3.97 15.98
N SER A 34 -6.71 4.28 16.68
CA SER A 34 -7.03 3.58 17.93
C SER A 34 -7.27 2.09 17.65
N LYS A 35 -7.05 1.22 18.65
CA LYS A 35 -7.35 -0.23 18.57
C LYS A 35 -8.74 -0.53 17.99
N LYS A 36 -9.70 0.38 18.16
CA LYS A 36 -11.07 0.27 17.63
C LYS A 36 -11.19 0.53 16.12
N ARG A 37 -10.16 1.10 15.47
CA ARG A 37 -10.17 1.47 14.03
C ARG A 37 -9.13 0.74 13.21
N SER A 38 -8.25 -0.02 13.85
CA SER A 38 -7.20 -0.77 13.15
C SER A 38 -7.77 -2.01 12.46
N ALA A 39 -7.09 -2.51 11.44
CA ALA A 39 -7.39 -3.79 10.79
C ALA A 39 -7.48 -4.95 11.81
N LEU A 40 -6.73 -4.88 12.93
CA LEU A 40 -6.80 -5.79 14.07
C LEU A 40 -8.20 -6.01 14.62
N ASN A 41 -8.99 -4.95 14.76
CA ASN A 41 -10.36 -5.07 15.29
C ASN A 41 -11.32 -5.72 14.29
N TRP A 42 -11.08 -5.51 13.01
CA TRP A 42 -11.88 -6.14 11.97
C TRP A 42 -11.62 -7.64 11.94
N VAL A 43 -10.36 -8.04 12.02
CA VAL A 43 -9.96 -9.44 12.08
C VAL A 43 -10.56 -10.15 13.28
N SER A 44 -10.48 -9.57 14.48
CA SER A 44 -10.99 -10.18 15.71
C SER A 44 -12.52 -10.20 15.75
N LYS A 45 -13.17 -9.10 15.34
CA LYS A 45 -14.63 -8.96 15.40
C LYS A 45 -15.36 -9.93 14.47
N TYR A 46 -14.80 -10.21 13.30
CA TYR A 46 -15.47 -11.02 12.27
C TYR A 46 -14.93 -12.45 12.18
N LYS A 47 -14.12 -12.88 13.14
CA LYS A 47 -13.52 -14.24 13.15
C LYS A 47 -12.84 -14.58 11.82
N LEU A 48 -12.28 -13.56 11.17
CA LEU A 48 -11.60 -13.74 9.89
C LEU A 48 -10.45 -14.71 10.10
N THR A 49 -10.61 -15.87 9.56
CA THR A 49 -9.74 -17.04 9.54
C THR A 49 -8.73 -17.14 10.69
N LYS A 50 -8.94 -18.09 11.57
CA LYS A 50 -7.93 -18.51 12.54
C LYS A 50 -6.64 -18.82 11.77
N GLY A 51 -5.58 -18.04 11.98
CA GLY A 51 -4.26 -18.33 11.38
C GLY A 51 -3.66 -17.26 10.47
N GLY A 52 -4.26 -16.07 10.37
CA GLY A 52 -3.60 -14.95 9.70
C GLY A 52 -2.62 -14.22 10.61
N GLU A 53 -1.66 -13.55 10.03
CA GLU A 53 -0.61 -12.77 10.69
C GLU A 53 -0.83 -11.28 10.45
N LEU A 54 -0.78 -10.51 11.54
CA LEU A 54 -0.77 -9.06 11.46
C LEU A 54 0.67 -8.58 11.33
N ILE A 55 0.98 -7.94 10.21
CA ILE A 55 2.32 -7.46 9.90
C ILE A 55 2.29 -5.94 9.87
N LYS A 56 3.23 -5.33 10.57
CA LYS A 56 3.53 -3.90 10.47
C LYS A 56 4.76 -3.73 9.62
N PHE A 57 4.73 -2.76 8.72
CA PHE A 57 5.86 -2.48 7.84
C PHE A 57 5.96 -1.02 7.48
N GLN A 58 7.17 -0.61 7.15
CA GLN A 58 7.44 0.74 6.73
C GLN A 58 6.91 0.99 5.33
N SER A 59 6.21 2.09 5.18
CA SER A 59 5.78 2.67 3.91
C SER A 59 6.05 4.16 3.90
N TYR A 60 5.47 4.88 2.96
CA TYR A 60 5.65 6.33 2.79
C TYR A 60 4.33 6.98 2.40
N THR A 61 4.17 8.26 2.72
CA THR A 61 3.04 9.06 2.27
C THR A 61 3.44 9.92 1.08
N GLY A 62 2.82 9.67 -0.07
CA GLY A 62 2.91 10.51 -1.27
C GLY A 62 1.71 11.45 -1.34
N PHE A 63 1.93 12.70 -1.76
CA PHE A 63 0.86 13.68 -1.90
C PHE A 63 0.26 13.66 -3.31
N ASP A 64 1.10 13.40 -4.29
CA ASP A 64 0.73 13.29 -5.70
C ASP A 64 1.72 12.40 -6.46
N GLN A 65 1.42 12.12 -7.71
CA GLN A 65 2.27 11.29 -8.57
C GLN A 65 3.64 11.92 -8.82
N ARG A 66 3.72 13.25 -8.98
CA ARG A 66 4.98 13.95 -9.22
C ARG A 66 5.93 13.78 -8.03
N THR A 67 5.42 13.99 -6.81
CA THR A 67 6.18 13.79 -5.56
C THR A 67 6.76 12.38 -5.49
N VAL A 68 6.00 11.38 -5.94
CA VAL A 68 6.46 9.99 -5.96
C VAL A 68 7.54 9.77 -7.02
N LEU A 69 7.35 10.28 -8.23
CA LEU A 69 8.30 10.11 -9.34
C LEU A 69 9.68 10.71 -9.03
N ILE A 70 9.73 11.85 -8.34
CA ILE A 70 10.99 12.48 -7.94
C ILE A 70 11.55 11.95 -6.60
N GLY A 71 10.91 10.93 -6.01
CA GLY A 71 11.36 10.32 -4.75
C GLY A 71 11.01 11.09 -3.49
N GLY A 72 10.30 12.22 -3.58
CA GLY A 72 9.97 13.09 -2.44
C GLY A 72 9.08 12.42 -1.38
N HIS A 73 8.31 11.39 -1.74
CA HIS A 73 7.52 10.60 -0.79
C HIS A 73 8.38 9.95 0.31
N LYS A 74 9.66 9.66 0.03
CA LYS A 74 10.58 9.04 0.98
C LYS A 74 10.86 9.91 2.21
N ASN A 75 10.58 11.21 2.11
CA ASN A 75 10.71 12.14 3.24
C ASN A 75 9.54 12.03 4.23
N ASN A 76 8.51 11.25 3.91
CA ASN A 76 7.31 11.08 4.73
C ASN A 76 7.11 9.59 5.08
N PRO A 77 8.00 8.98 5.88
CA PRO A 77 7.88 7.59 6.30
C PRO A 77 6.66 7.41 7.21
N ILE A 78 6.02 6.27 7.08
CA ILE A 78 4.88 5.86 7.89
C ILE A 78 4.92 4.36 8.11
N GLU A 79 4.58 3.89 9.31
CA GLU A 79 4.34 2.48 9.56
C GLU A 79 2.88 2.17 9.24
N ILE A 80 2.65 1.20 8.39
CA ILE A 80 1.30 0.71 8.07
C ILE A 80 1.14 -0.76 8.45
N THR A 81 -0.09 -1.23 8.40
CA THR A 81 -0.45 -2.57 8.81
C THR A 81 -1.05 -3.35 7.64
N GLY A 82 -0.69 -4.61 7.54
CA GLY A 82 -1.34 -5.56 6.67
C GLY A 82 -1.69 -6.84 7.40
N TYR A 83 -2.64 -7.58 6.86
CA TYR A 83 -3.06 -8.87 7.37
C TYR A 83 -2.74 -9.94 6.34
N LEU A 84 -1.74 -10.76 6.65
CA LEU A 84 -1.30 -11.86 5.80
C LEU A 84 -2.05 -13.13 6.17
N GLN A 85 -2.69 -13.74 5.20
CA GLN A 85 -3.31 -15.06 5.29
C GLN A 85 -2.61 -15.98 4.31
N LEU A 86 -2.26 -17.15 4.78
CA LEU A 86 -1.59 -18.17 3.97
C LEU A 86 -2.43 -19.45 3.94
N PRO A 87 -2.39 -20.21 2.84
CA PRO A 87 -2.97 -21.54 2.79
C PRO A 87 -2.40 -22.44 3.90
N LYS A 88 -3.15 -23.45 4.29
CA LYS A 88 -2.67 -24.45 5.25
C LYS A 88 -1.42 -25.15 4.70
N GLY A 89 -0.56 -25.60 5.60
CA GLY A 89 0.68 -26.30 5.25
C GLY A 89 1.93 -25.44 5.43
N SER A 90 3.06 -25.96 5.01
CA SER A 90 4.38 -25.35 5.15
C SER A 90 5.00 -24.89 3.83
N ASP A 91 4.39 -25.22 2.71
CA ASP A 91 4.92 -24.91 1.38
C ASP A 91 5.02 -23.42 1.10
N LYS A 92 5.99 -23.05 0.28
CA LYS A 92 6.09 -21.70 -0.26
C LYS A 92 5.01 -21.49 -1.32
N VAL A 93 4.29 -20.38 -1.20
CA VAL A 93 3.13 -20.06 -2.06
C VAL A 93 3.30 -18.70 -2.74
N PRO A 94 2.63 -18.48 -3.87
CA PRO A 94 2.48 -17.14 -4.41
C PRO A 94 1.61 -16.30 -3.48
N ILE A 95 1.81 -14.98 -3.48
CA ILE A 95 1.06 -14.07 -2.61
C ILE A 95 0.43 -12.94 -3.43
N VAL A 96 -0.85 -12.71 -3.21
CA VAL A 96 -1.58 -11.57 -3.78
C VAL A 96 -1.68 -10.47 -2.71
N ILE A 97 -1.29 -9.26 -3.08
CA ILE A 97 -1.44 -8.07 -2.26
C ILE A 97 -2.77 -7.43 -2.62
N TRP A 98 -3.66 -7.35 -1.63
CA TRP A 98 -5.01 -6.82 -1.78
C TRP A 98 -5.12 -5.43 -1.16
N THR A 99 -5.50 -4.44 -1.96
CA THR A 99 -5.78 -3.08 -1.51
C THR A 99 -7.29 -2.82 -1.49
N HIS A 100 -7.77 -2.18 -0.41
CA HIS A 100 -9.19 -1.95 -0.18
C HIS A 100 -9.75 -0.75 -0.98
N SER A 101 -11.08 -0.67 -1.07
CA SER A 101 -11.79 0.44 -1.69
C SER A 101 -11.77 1.72 -0.84
N SER A 102 -12.51 2.74 -1.30
CA SER A 102 -12.76 3.97 -0.53
C SER A 102 -13.53 3.73 0.77
N GLY A 103 -14.15 2.57 0.93
CA GLY A 103 -14.80 2.13 2.17
C GLY A 103 -13.83 1.85 3.31
N GLY A 104 -12.55 1.66 2.98
CA GLY A 104 -11.50 1.39 3.94
C GLY A 104 -11.36 -0.09 4.28
N PRO A 105 -10.42 -0.45 5.17
CA PRO A 105 -10.11 -1.85 5.50
C PRO A 105 -11.29 -2.63 6.09
N GLY A 106 -12.31 -1.91 6.59
CA GLY A 106 -13.54 -2.53 7.08
C GLY A 106 -14.34 -3.28 6.03
N GLU A 107 -14.13 -3.01 4.74
CA GLU A 107 -14.88 -3.70 3.68
C GLU A 107 -14.63 -5.21 3.66
N TYR A 108 -13.49 -5.67 4.13
CA TYR A 108 -13.22 -7.10 4.27
C TYR A 108 -14.34 -7.83 5.03
N ALA A 109 -14.98 -7.16 5.97
CA ALA A 109 -15.98 -7.75 6.83
C ALA A 109 -17.41 -7.72 6.30
N TRP A 110 -17.72 -6.82 5.36
CA TRP A 110 -19.08 -6.62 4.85
C TRP A 110 -19.20 -6.76 3.33
N ASN A 111 -18.07 -6.85 2.64
CA ASN A 111 -18.06 -7.00 1.18
C ASN A 111 -17.80 -8.47 0.82
N ASP A 112 -18.84 -9.17 0.41
CA ASP A 112 -18.78 -10.57 0.04
C ASP A 112 -17.74 -10.84 -1.06
N PHE A 113 -17.55 -9.91 -1.98
CA PHE A 113 -16.53 -10.02 -3.03
C PHE A 113 -15.11 -10.10 -2.43
N VAL A 114 -14.81 -9.26 -1.44
CA VAL A 114 -13.49 -9.25 -0.79
C VAL A 114 -13.31 -10.52 0.04
N TYR A 115 -14.30 -10.88 0.84
CA TYR A 115 -14.24 -12.06 1.68
C TYR A 115 -14.13 -13.36 0.86
N HIS A 116 -15.06 -13.60 -0.04
CA HIS A 116 -15.07 -14.82 -0.84
C HIS A 116 -13.91 -14.86 -1.84
N GLY A 117 -13.50 -13.70 -2.40
CA GLY A 117 -12.32 -13.61 -3.25
C GLY A 117 -11.06 -14.04 -2.50
N THR A 118 -10.89 -13.59 -1.25
CA THR A 118 -9.77 -14.02 -0.40
C THR A 118 -9.84 -15.52 -0.10
N GLN A 119 -11.01 -16.06 0.26
CA GLN A 119 -11.15 -17.48 0.55
C GLN A 119 -10.86 -18.35 -0.69
N ASN A 120 -11.30 -17.93 -1.87
CA ASN A 120 -11.01 -18.63 -3.11
C ASN A 120 -9.51 -18.66 -3.41
N LEU A 121 -8.81 -17.55 -3.25
CA LEU A 121 -7.35 -17.52 -3.42
C LEU A 121 -6.65 -18.47 -2.45
N LEU A 122 -7.03 -18.44 -1.17
CA LEU A 122 -6.46 -19.35 -0.18
C LEU A 122 -6.72 -20.82 -0.50
N ASN A 123 -7.94 -21.17 -0.96
CA ASN A 123 -8.32 -22.53 -1.34
C ASN A 123 -7.57 -23.03 -2.59
N THR A 124 -7.12 -22.11 -3.45
CA THR A 124 -6.30 -22.45 -4.63
C THR A 124 -4.78 -22.41 -4.34
N GLY A 125 -4.38 -22.29 -3.09
CA GLY A 125 -2.96 -22.31 -2.71
C GLY A 125 -2.26 -20.95 -2.81
N ILE A 126 -3.01 -19.85 -2.90
CA ILE A 126 -2.46 -18.49 -3.02
C ILE A 126 -2.63 -17.75 -1.69
N GLY A 127 -1.54 -17.20 -1.15
CA GLY A 127 -1.58 -16.34 0.03
C GLY A 127 -2.17 -14.96 -0.30
N VAL A 128 -2.75 -14.29 0.68
CA VAL A 128 -3.32 -12.94 0.53
C VAL A 128 -2.81 -12.02 1.61
N MET A 129 -2.21 -10.90 1.23
CA MET A 129 -1.83 -9.80 2.11
C MET A 129 -2.81 -8.65 1.93
N TYR A 130 -3.74 -8.49 2.86
CA TYR A 130 -4.70 -7.38 2.86
C TYR A 130 -4.09 -6.16 3.55
N VAL A 131 -3.94 -5.04 2.83
CA VAL A 131 -3.21 -3.86 3.31
C VAL A 131 -4.17 -2.76 3.77
N ASP A 132 -3.94 -2.21 4.97
CA ASP A 132 -4.66 -1.04 5.48
C ASP A 132 -3.95 0.25 5.08
N ASN A 133 -4.42 0.88 4.02
CA ASN A 133 -3.86 2.13 3.49
C ASN A 133 -4.30 3.37 4.28
N PHE A 134 -5.27 3.27 5.19
CA PHE A 134 -5.97 4.43 5.74
C PHE A 134 -5.71 4.69 7.20
N CYS A 135 -5.71 3.67 8.04
CA CYS A 135 -5.75 3.85 9.49
C CYS A 135 -4.62 4.76 9.99
N GLN A 136 -3.40 4.48 9.62
CA GLN A 136 -2.22 5.25 10.03
C GLN A 136 -2.17 6.65 9.41
N ARG A 137 -2.89 6.87 8.31
CA ARG A 137 -3.08 8.20 7.70
C ARG A 137 -4.28 8.96 8.26
N GLY A 138 -4.86 8.47 9.37
CA GLY A 138 -5.95 9.13 10.07
C GLY A 138 -7.32 9.03 9.40
N ALA A 139 -7.47 8.17 8.41
CA ALA A 139 -8.72 7.96 7.71
C ALA A 139 -9.32 6.60 8.05
N LYS A 140 -10.64 6.56 8.23
CA LYS A 140 -11.42 5.32 8.29
C LYS A 140 -11.93 4.92 6.92
N GLN A 141 -12.26 5.90 6.11
CA GLN A 141 -12.85 5.80 4.78
C GLN A 141 -12.62 7.11 4.01
N THR A 142 -12.69 7.04 2.69
CA THR A 142 -12.52 8.23 1.83
C THR A 142 -13.66 8.42 0.82
N TRP A 143 -14.75 7.66 0.89
CA TRP A 143 -15.84 7.72 -0.09
C TRP A 143 -16.50 9.11 -0.20
N ARG A 144 -16.53 9.88 0.91
CA ARG A 144 -17.07 11.25 0.91
C ARG A 144 -16.05 12.31 0.51
N ASP A 145 -14.75 11.96 0.62
CA ASP A 145 -13.66 12.88 0.34
C ASP A 145 -12.39 12.08 0.04
N GLN A 146 -12.13 11.88 -1.25
CA GLN A 146 -11.01 11.09 -1.74
C GLN A 146 -9.65 11.78 -1.50
N SER A 147 -9.65 13.10 -1.24
CA SER A 147 -8.42 13.87 -1.01
C SER A 147 -7.77 13.57 0.34
N LYS A 148 -8.51 13.02 1.31
CA LYS A 148 -8.00 12.68 2.64
C LYS A 148 -6.78 11.76 2.61
N VAL A 149 -6.78 10.83 1.68
CA VAL A 149 -5.63 9.98 1.41
C VAL A 149 -5.44 9.93 -0.09
N PRO A 150 -4.41 10.57 -0.66
CA PRO A 150 -4.14 10.53 -2.10
C PRO A 150 -4.08 9.09 -2.62
N LEU A 151 -4.62 8.88 -3.83
CA LEU A 151 -4.75 7.54 -4.44
C LEU A 151 -3.41 6.81 -4.54
N ILE A 152 -2.36 7.54 -4.88
CA ILE A 152 -1.01 7.00 -5.05
C ILE A 152 -0.47 6.25 -3.81
N ASN A 153 -1.00 6.54 -2.61
CA ASN A 153 -0.56 5.87 -1.39
C ASN A 153 -0.88 4.37 -1.39
N GLY A 154 -1.97 3.97 -2.02
CA GLY A 154 -2.27 2.54 -2.16
C GLY A 154 -1.23 1.79 -3.00
N ALA A 155 -0.76 2.40 -4.08
CA ALA A 155 0.30 1.84 -4.92
C ALA A 155 1.65 1.78 -4.16
N ILE A 156 2.02 2.87 -3.44
CA ILE A 156 3.23 2.88 -2.60
C ILE A 156 3.17 1.74 -1.58
N ASP A 157 2.05 1.61 -0.88
CA ASP A 157 1.88 0.59 0.15
C ASP A 157 1.93 -0.83 -0.42
N ALA A 158 1.34 -1.05 -1.60
CA ALA A 158 1.43 -2.34 -2.29
C ALA A 158 2.89 -2.69 -2.67
N ILE A 159 3.66 -1.72 -3.18
CA ILE A 159 5.08 -1.90 -3.49
C ILE A 159 5.89 -2.20 -2.23
N MET A 160 5.61 -1.53 -1.11
CA MET A 160 6.32 -1.76 0.14
C MET A 160 5.95 -3.12 0.77
N ALA A 161 4.68 -3.53 0.67
CA ALA A 161 4.24 -4.87 1.04
C ALA A 161 4.94 -5.95 0.18
N TYR A 162 5.04 -5.75 -1.12
CA TYR A 162 5.79 -6.62 -2.01
C TYR A 162 7.25 -6.78 -1.56
N LYS A 163 7.95 -5.67 -1.30
CA LYS A 163 9.35 -5.71 -0.84
C LYS A 163 9.51 -6.48 0.47
N LEU A 164 8.61 -6.27 1.41
CA LEU A 164 8.58 -7.03 2.67
C LEU A 164 8.42 -8.52 2.42
N LEU A 165 7.43 -8.89 1.61
CA LEU A 165 7.04 -10.28 1.40
C LEU A 165 8.04 -11.07 0.54
N GLN A 166 8.96 -10.41 -0.16
CA GLN A 166 10.04 -11.10 -0.88
C GLN A 166 10.90 -11.96 0.04
N SER A 167 11.12 -11.52 1.28
CA SER A 167 11.89 -12.25 2.30
C SER A 167 11.04 -13.14 3.20
N HIS A 168 9.72 -13.18 3.01
CA HIS A 168 8.85 -13.99 3.85
C HIS A 168 9.12 -15.51 3.63
N PRO A 169 9.31 -16.32 4.69
CA PRO A 169 9.72 -17.72 4.57
C PRO A 169 8.74 -18.58 3.77
N ARG A 170 7.45 -18.22 3.77
CA ARG A 170 6.40 -18.90 3.01
C ARG A 170 6.15 -18.32 1.60
N SER A 171 6.93 -17.34 1.17
CA SER A 171 6.84 -16.79 -0.20
C SER A 171 7.65 -17.62 -1.19
N ASN A 172 7.07 -17.92 -2.36
CA ASN A 172 7.78 -18.54 -3.47
C ASN A 172 8.35 -17.49 -4.48
N GLY A 173 8.30 -16.20 -4.13
CA GLY A 173 8.77 -15.10 -4.96
C GLY A 173 7.81 -14.66 -6.07
N LYS A 174 6.64 -15.30 -6.22
CA LYS A 174 5.61 -14.90 -7.19
C LYS A 174 4.56 -14.05 -6.51
N PHE A 175 4.29 -12.88 -7.07
CA PHE A 175 3.35 -11.90 -6.52
C PHE A 175 2.37 -11.41 -7.56
N GLY A 176 1.19 -11.06 -7.09
CA GLY A 176 0.18 -10.33 -7.84
C GLY A 176 -0.41 -9.22 -6.97
N THR A 177 -1.12 -8.29 -7.60
CA THR A 177 -1.89 -7.25 -6.92
C THR A 177 -3.34 -7.35 -7.33
N THR A 178 -4.24 -7.03 -6.43
CA THR A 178 -5.66 -6.92 -6.69
C THR A 178 -6.31 -5.91 -5.76
N GLY A 179 -7.52 -5.52 -6.07
CA GLY A 179 -8.28 -4.61 -5.22
C GLY A 179 -9.68 -4.36 -5.77
N HIS A 180 -10.51 -3.74 -4.93
CA HIS A 180 -11.86 -3.35 -5.28
C HIS A 180 -11.97 -1.83 -5.41
N SER A 181 -12.63 -1.33 -6.47
CA SER A 181 -12.85 0.10 -6.69
C SER A 181 -11.53 0.89 -6.65
N ARG A 182 -11.36 1.81 -5.69
CA ARG A 182 -10.11 2.54 -5.45
C ARG A 182 -8.90 1.60 -5.35
N GLY A 183 -9.07 0.45 -4.69
CA GLY A 183 -8.03 -0.57 -4.58
C GLY A 183 -7.66 -1.17 -5.93
N GLY A 184 -8.61 -1.33 -6.85
CA GLY A 184 -8.33 -1.76 -8.22
C GLY A 184 -7.40 -0.78 -8.96
N ASN A 185 -7.63 0.52 -8.82
CA ASN A 185 -6.74 1.54 -9.39
C ASN A 185 -5.32 1.51 -8.82
N ASN A 186 -5.16 1.03 -7.59
CA ASN A 186 -3.85 0.89 -6.95
C ASN A 186 -3.10 -0.37 -7.40
N SER A 187 -3.79 -1.27 -8.10
CA SER A 187 -3.27 -2.57 -8.54
C SER A 187 -2.76 -2.56 -9.99
N LEU A 188 -2.95 -1.45 -10.69
CA LEU A 188 -2.44 -1.18 -12.04
C LEU A 188 -1.06 -0.54 -11.98
#